data_47c4f6de39172e3475297778c80ca488
#
_entry.id   47c4f6de39172e3475297778c80ca488
#
_cell.length_a   1.000
_cell.length_b   1.000
_cell.length_c   1.000
_cell.angle_alpha   90.00
_cell.angle_beta   90.00
_cell.angle_gamma   90.00
#
_symmetry.space_group_name_H-M   'P 1'
#
loop_
_entity.id
_entity.type
_entity.pdbx_description
1 polymer ?
#
loop_
_entity_poly.entity_id
_entity_poly.type
_entity_poly.pdbx_seq_one_letter_code
_entity_poly.pdbx_strand_id
1 'polypeptide(L)'
;MEFWKMNGAGNDFILLDAIAEPFAIDNAPAIARALCDRRRSIGADGLMIVDRAEADADYRMRFYNSDGSVGEMCGNGARCICRYGFELGLAGETQRVETTAGLVTGRRIDRRNYRIRLNDPTVIRLDRPVEALGRTWQGGYVELGD
;
A
#
# COMPACT_ATOMS: atom_id res chain seq x y z
N MET A 1 9.26 -12.34 -15.51
CA MET A 1 8.74 -11.33 -14.55
C MET A 1 9.29 -11.66 -13.19
N GLU A 2 10.15 -10.81 -12.69
CA GLU A 2 10.71 -10.89 -11.34
C GLU A 2 9.74 -10.29 -10.33
N PHE A 3 9.71 -10.79 -9.11
CA PHE A 3 8.86 -10.24 -8.05
C PHE A 3 9.58 -10.26 -6.69
N TRP A 4 9.16 -9.36 -5.82
CA TRP A 4 9.55 -9.37 -4.41
C TRP A 4 8.37 -9.81 -3.55
N LYS A 5 8.65 -10.70 -2.58
CA LYS A 5 7.70 -11.05 -1.53
C LYS A 5 8.09 -10.31 -0.26
N MET A 6 7.20 -9.44 0.22
CA MET A 6 7.47 -8.59 1.38
C MET A 6 6.41 -8.77 2.46
N ASN A 7 6.80 -8.55 3.71
CA ASN A 7 5.89 -8.53 4.86
C ASN A 7 6.04 -7.21 5.62
N GLY A 8 4.93 -6.52 5.86
CA GLY A 8 4.85 -5.29 6.65
C GLY A 8 3.84 -5.44 7.78
N ALA A 9 4.32 -5.61 9.01
CA ALA A 9 3.50 -5.67 10.22
C ALA A 9 2.34 -6.70 10.14
N GLY A 10 2.61 -7.86 9.56
CA GLY A 10 1.65 -8.97 9.47
C GLY A 10 0.95 -9.12 8.12
N ASN A 11 0.84 -8.07 7.32
CA ASN A 11 0.38 -8.20 5.94
C ASN A 11 1.51 -8.57 4.99
N ASP A 12 1.24 -9.47 4.06
CA ASP A 12 2.21 -9.87 3.05
C ASP A 12 1.78 -9.42 1.64
N PHE A 13 2.77 -9.01 0.87
CA PHE A 13 2.56 -8.41 -0.44
C PHE A 13 3.48 -9.05 -1.49
N ILE A 14 2.96 -9.15 -2.70
CA ILE A 14 3.77 -9.36 -3.91
C ILE A 14 4.03 -7.98 -4.51
N LEU A 15 5.27 -7.71 -4.88
CA LEU A 15 5.66 -6.45 -5.47
C LEU A 15 6.25 -6.71 -6.86
N LEU A 16 5.73 -6.01 -7.86
CA LEU A 16 6.22 -6.01 -9.24
C LEU A 16 6.76 -4.63 -9.59
N ASP A 17 7.85 -4.57 -10.33
CA ASP A 17 8.45 -3.32 -10.77
C ASP A 17 8.20 -3.09 -12.26
N ALA A 18 7.24 -2.23 -12.58
CA ALA A 18 6.91 -1.83 -13.94
C ALA A 18 7.88 -0.78 -14.51
N ILE A 19 8.74 -0.20 -13.69
CA ILE A 19 9.81 0.70 -14.14
C ILE A 19 10.96 -0.13 -14.74
N ALA A 20 11.38 -1.17 -14.00
CA ALA A 20 12.47 -2.05 -14.42
C ALA A 20 12.02 -3.04 -15.51
N GLU A 21 10.84 -3.62 -15.39
CA GLU A 21 10.28 -4.57 -16.35
C GLU A 21 8.85 -4.18 -16.73
N PRO A 22 8.66 -3.32 -17.75
CA PRO A 22 7.33 -2.86 -18.17
C PRO A 22 6.41 -4.00 -18.60
N PHE A 23 5.15 -3.93 -18.16
CA PHE A 23 4.08 -4.86 -18.54
C PHE A 23 2.73 -4.14 -18.66
N ALA A 24 1.71 -4.82 -19.19
CA ALA A 24 0.37 -4.25 -19.36
C ALA A 24 -0.34 -4.10 -18.00
N ILE A 25 -0.24 -2.91 -17.40
CA ILE A 25 -0.81 -2.60 -16.07
C ILE A 25 -2.34 -2.74 -16.06
N ASP A 26 -3.01 -2.56 -17.20
CA ASP A 26 -4.47 -2.74 -17.31
C ASP A 26 -4.93 -4.15 -16.88
N ASN A 27 -4.05 -5.14 -16.96
CA ASN A 27 -4.29 -6.49 -16.48
C ASN A 27 -4.01 -6.69 -14.98
N ALA A 28 -3.57 -5.67 -14.26
CA ALA A 28 -3.18 -5.79 -12.85
C ALA A 28 -4.26 -6.38 -11.94
N PRO A 29 -5.56 -6.06 -12.08
CA PRO A 29 -6.61 -6.73 -11.31
C PRO A 29 -6.64 -8.26 -11.49
N ALA A 30 -6.44 -8.75 -12.71
CA ALA A 30 -6.41 -10.17 -13.01
C ALA A 30 -5.10 -10.82 -12.48
N ILE A 31 -3.98 -10.12 -12.61
CA ILE A 31 -2.68 -10.55 -12.09
C ILE A 31 -2.75 -10.64 -10.56
N ALA A 32 -3.35 -9.66 -9.87
CA ALA A 32 -3.52 -9.69 -8.43
C ALA A 32 -4.33 -10.93 -7.98
N ARG A 33 -5.47 -11.19 -8.60
CA ARG A 33 -6.26 -12.40 -8.30
C ARG A 33 -5.48 -13.68 -8.51
N ALA A 34 -4.72 -13.76 -9.60
CA ALA A 34 -3.95 -14.96 -9.92
C ALA A 34 -2.77 -15.17 -8.97
N LEU A 35 -1.98 -14.14 -8.71
CA LEU A 35 -0.76 -14.26 -7.91
C LEU A 35 -1.05 -14.31 -6.40
N CYS A 36 -2.09 -13.65 -5.92
CA CYS A 36 -2.42 -13.60 -4.49
C CYS A 36 -3.17 -14.85 -3.99
N ASP A 37 -3.60 -15.75 -4.87
CA ASP A 37 -4.22 -17.02 -4.45
C ASP A 37 -3.22 -17.89 -3.67
N ARG A 38 -3.46 -18.06 -2.36
CA ARG A 38 -2.58 -18.81 -1.45
C ARG A 38 -2.53 -20.31 -1.70
N ARG A 39 -3.47 -20.85 -2.47
CA ARG A 39 -3.55 -22.28 -2.76
C ARG A 39 -2.99 -22.65 -4.12
N ARG A 40 -3.00 -21.69 -5.06
CA ARG A 40 -2.69 -21.96 -6.47
C ARG A 40 -1.47 -21.19 -6.98
N SER A 41 -1.00 -20.21 -6.21
CA SER A 41 0.10 -19.35 -6.65
C SER A 41 0.98 -18.92 -5.46
N ILE A 42 1.64 -17.77 -5.55
CA ILE A 42 2.54 -17.21 -4.54
C ILE A 42 1.78 -16.96 -3.22
N GLY A 43 0.55 -16.47 -3.31
CA GLY A 43 -0.29 -16.12 -2.17
C GLY A 43 0.14 -14.82 -1.48
N ALA A 44 -0.78 -13.88 -1.31
CA ALA A 44 -0.55 -12.63 -0.58
C ALA A 44 -1.87 -11.97 -0.20
N ASP A 45 -1.80 -10.97 0.68
CA ASP A 45 -2.93 -10.08 0.98
C ASP A 45 -3.19 -9.09 -0.15
N GLY A 46 -2.15 -8.75 -0.93
CA GLY A 46 -2.29 -7.85 -2.05
C GLY A 46 -1.07 -7.82 -2.97
N LEU A 47 -1.28 -7.19 -4.12
CA LEU A 47 -0.28 -6.90 -5.13
C LEU A 47 0.04 -5.41 -5.12
N MET A 48 1.31 -5.06 -5.07
CA MET A 48 1.80 -3.70 -5.29
C MET A 48 2.59 -3.63 -6.59
N ILE A 49 2.39 -2.57 -7.35
CA ILE A 49 3.15 -2.29 -8.56
C ILE A 49 3.87 -0.97 -8.38
N VAL A 50 5.19 -1.01 -8.52
CA VAL A 50 6.04 0.19 -8.61
C VAL A 50 5.97 0.71 -10.03
N ASP A 51 5.60 1.97 -10.20
CA ASP A 51 5.43 2.62 -11.49
C ASP A 51 6.04 4.02 -11.47
N ARG A 52 6.20 4.62 -12.63
CA ARG A 52 6.64 6.01 -12.73
C ARG A 52 5.59 6.94 -12.16
N ALA A 53 6.03 7.92 -11.37
CA ALA A 53 5.14 8.96 -10.87
C ALA A 53 4.64 9.84 -12.02
N GLU A 54 3.39 10.26 -11.93
CA GLU A 54 2.76 11.27 -12.80
C GLU A 54 2.77 12.65 -12.13
N ALA A 55 2.87 12.69 -10.78
CA ALA A 55 2.99 13.89 -9.97
C ALA A 55 4.45 14.15 -9.56
N ASP A 56 4.68 15.23 -8.79
CA ASP A 56 5.98 15.52 -8.17
C ASP A 56 6.25 14.54 -7.00
N ALA A 57 6.64 13.32 -7.35
CA ALA A 57 6.97 12.22 -6.46
C ALA A 57 8.15 11.42 -7.01
N ASP A 58 8.79 10.61 -6.16
CA ASP A 58 9.92 9.79 -6.58
C ASP A 58 9.47 8.62 -7.46
N TYR A 59 8.35 8.01 -7.12
CA TYR A 59 7.70 6.92 -7.86
C TYR A 59 6.24 6.78 -7.42
N ARG A 60 5.50 5.92 -8.11
CA ARG A 60 4.08 5.62 -7.84
C ARG A 60 3.92 4.20 -7.32
N MET A 61 3.03 4.03 -6.33
CA MET A 61 2.52 2.76 -5.88
C MET A 61 1.09 2.56 -6.37
N ARG A 62 0.87 1.52 -7.18
CA ARG A 62 -0.47 1.02 -7.48
C ARG A 62 -0.72 -0.18 -6.59
N PHE A 63 -1.81 -0.16 -5.83
CA PHE A 63 -2.14 -1.22 -4.89
C PHE A 63 -3.43 -1.93 -5.28
N TYR A 64 -3.39 -3.25 -5.27
CA TYR A 64 -4.53 -4.13 -5.55
C TYR A 64 -4.69 -5.14 -4.43
N ASN A 65 -5.92 -5.29 -3.92
CA ASN A 65 -6.26 -6.34 -2.98
C ASN A 65 -6.18 -7.72 -3.66
N SER A 66 -6.16 -8.79 -2.88
CA SER A 66 -6.09 -10.17 -3.40
C SER A 66 -7.26 -10.56 -4.30
N ASP A 67 -8.40 -9.89 -4.19
CA ASP A 67 -9.56 -10.06 -5.06
C ASP A 67 -9.48 -9.26 -6.37
N GLY A 68 -8.41 -8.47 -6.55
CA GLY A 68 -8.17 -7.63 -7.71
C GLY A 68 -8.84 -6.26 -7.64
N SER A 69 -9.53 -5.91 -6.57
CA SER A 69 -10.03 -4.55 -6.36
C SER A 69 -8.88 -3.57 -6.15
N VAL A 70 -9.03 -2.34 -6.63
CA VAL A 70 -8.06 -1.27 -6.38
C VAL A 70 -8.13 -0.88 -4.91
N GLY A 71 -6.97 -0.88 -4.24
CA GLY A 71 -6.82 -0.35 -2.90
C GLY A 71 -6.35 1.10 -2.94
N GLU A 72 -6.93 1.95 -2.10
CA GLU A 72 -6.58 3.37 -2.05
C GLU A 72 -5.24 3.58 -1.36
N MET A 73 -5.12 3.06 -0.13
CA MET A 73 -3.92 3.18 0.68
C MET A 73 -3.78 2.00 1.66
N CYS A 74 -2.56 1.51 1.81
CA CYS A 74 -2.20 0.53 2.83
C CYS A 74 -0.91 0.95 3.54
N GLY A 75 -1.00 1.38 4.80
CA GLY A 75 0.17 1.82 5.58
C GLY A 75 1.24 0.75 5.74
N ASN A 76 0.84 -0.54 5.83
CA ASN A 76 1.76 -1.67 5.87
C ASN A 76 2.46 -1.86 4.52
N GLY A 77 1.70 -1.75 3.42
CA GLY A 77 2.23 -1.77 2.06
C GLY A 77 3.16 -0.61 1.77
N ALA A 78 2.80 0.61 2.21
CA ALA A 78 3.64 1.78 2.03
C ALA A 78 5.02 1.64 2.70
N ARG A 79 5.12 0.99 3.86
CA ARG A 79 6.42 0.67 4.47
C ARG A 79 7.23 -0.32 3.64
N CYS A 80 6.58 -1.32 3.07
CA CYS A 80 7.23 -2.29 2.19
C CYS A 80 7.77 -1.61 0.93
N ILE A 81 6.97 -0.79 0.27
CA ILE A 81 7.39 -0.15 -0.98
C ILE A 81 8.48 0.91 -0.75
N CYS A 82 8.46 1.61 0.39
CA CYS A 82 9.55 2.52 0.75
C CYS A 82 10.87 1.78 1.01
N ARG A 83 10.81 0.58 1.59
CA ARG A 83 12.00 -0.26 1.71
C ARG A 83 12.50 -0.69 0.33
N TYR A 84 11.61 -1.14 -0.54
CA TYR A 84 11.94 -1.49 -1.92
C TYR A 84 12.60 -0.32 -2.65
N GLY A 85 11.96 0.86 -2.64
CA GLY A 85 12.46 2.06 -3.30
C GLY A 85 13.85 2.49 -2.84
N PHE A 86 14.15 2.34 -1.54
CA PHE A 86 15.48 2.60 -0.99
C PHE A 86 16.50 1.56 -1.45
N GLU A 87 16.18 0.27 -1.35
CA GLU A 87 17.10 -0.83 -1.68
C GLU A 87 17.45 -0.86 -3.19
N LEU A 88 16.52 -0.44 -4.06
CA LEU A 88 16.74 -0.36 -5.51
C LEU A 88 17.23 1.03 -6.00
N GLY A 89 17.41 1.98 -5.09
CA GLY A 89 17.91 3.30 -5.44
C GLY A 89 16.91 4.18 -6.20
N LEU A 90 15.61 3.88 -6.12
CA LEU A 90 14.55 4.72 -6.71
C LEU A 90 14.39 6.04 -5.95
N ALA A 91 14.67 6.03 -4.64
CA ALA A 91 14.65 7.21 -3.79
C ALA A 91 15.62 7.07 -2.61
N GLY A 92 15.87 8.18 -1.90
CA GLY A 92 16.72 8.22 -0.71
C GLY A 92 16.01 7.77 0.58
N GLU A 93 16.54 8.22 1.73
CA GLU A 93 15.97 7.89 3.04
C GLU A 93 14.59 8.51 3.26
N THR A 94 14.32 9.68 2.69
CA THR A 94 12.99 10.30 2.64
C THR A 94 12.46 10.15 1.24
N GLN A 95 11.24 9.67 1.11
CA GLN A 95 10.62 9.27 -0.14
C GLN A 95 9.23 9.86 -0.26
N ARG A 96 8.88 10.32 -1.46
CA ARG A 96 7.55 10.81 -1.83
C ARG A 96 6.94 9.79 -2.79
N VAL A 97 5.92 9.10 -2.33
CA VAL A 97 5.26 8.04 -3.08
C VAL A 97 3.87 8.50 -3.49
N GLU A 98 3.62 8.53 -4.79
CA GLU A 98 2.29 8.77 -5.33
C GLU A 98 1.43 7.53 -5.13
N THR A 99 0.22 7.69 -4.60
CA THR A 99 -0.76 6.61 -4.39
C THR A 99 -2.13 7.04 -4.91
N THR A 100 -3.08 6.12 -4.95
CA THR A 100 -4.49 6.44 -5.29
C THR A 100 -5.12 7.40 -4.27
N ALA A 101 -4.70 7.35 -3.00
CA ALA A 101 -5.12 8.27 -1.94
C ALA A 101 -4.27 9.56 -1.85
N GLY A 102 -3.49 9.88 -2.88
CA GLY A 102 -2.64 11.06 -2.91
C GLY A 102 -1.18 10.77 -2.59
N LEU A 103 -0.46 11.82 -2.19
CA LEU A 103 0.98 11.76 -1.92
C LEU A 103 1.26 11.29 -0.50
N VAL A 104 2.05 10.24 -0.38
CA VAL A 104 2.50 9.68 0.90
C VAL A 104 3.98 9.93 1.09
N THR A 105 4.37 10.36 2.28
CA THR A 105 5.79 10.52 2.62
C THR A 105 6.25 9.37 3.50
N GLY A 106 7.29 8.67 3.06
CA GLY A 106 7.98 7.64 3.80
C GLY A 106 9.37 8.09 4.25
N ARG A 107 9.79 7.67 5.43
CA ARG A 107 11.14 7.91 5.92
C ARG A 107 11.74 6.61 6.46
N ARG A 108 12.92 6.28 5.99
CA ARG A 108 13.74 5.20 6.54
C ARG A 108 14.24 5.60 7.94
N ILE A 109 14.04 4.73 8.92
CA ILE A 109 14.55 4.90 10.27
C ILE A 109 15.82 4.06 10.46
N ASP A 110 15.75 2.80 9.99
CA ASP A 110 16.88 1.89 9.96
C ASP A 110 16.70 0.85 8.84
N ARG A 111 17.47 -0.23 8.86
CA ARG A 111 17.43 -1.28 7.83
C ARG A 111 16.05 -1.93 7.66
N ARG A 112 15.22 -1.97 8.71
CA ARG A 112 13.92 -2.69 8.71
C ARG A 112 12.73 -1.79 9.00
N ASN A 113 12.95 -0.63 9.60
CA ASN A 113 11.91 0.24 10.08
C ASN A 113 11.74 1.47 9.19
N TYR A 114 10.50 1.68 8.75
CA TYR A 114 10.10 2.82 7.94
C TYR A 114 8.91 3.51 8.61
N ARG A 115 8.94 4.82 8.65
CA ARG A 115 7.83 5.66 9.13
C ARG A 115 7.09 6.19 7.93
N ILE A 116 5.77 6.06 7.95
CA ILE A 116 4.88 6.61 6.91
C ILE A 116 4.06 7.72 7.55
N ARG A 117 4.00 8.87 6.89
CA ARG A 117 3.02 9.90 7.18
C ARG A 117 1.78 9.57 6.36
N LEU A 118 0.70 9.24 7.04
CA LEU A 118 -0.63 9.11 6.45
C LEU A 118 -1.25 10.49 6.21
N ASN A 119 -2.33 10.55 5.44
CA ASN A 119 -3.10 11.75 5.24
C ASN A 119 -3.65 12.28 6.57
N ASP A 120 -3.87 13.60 6.63
CA ASP A 120 -4.48 14.22 7.80
C ASP A 120 -5.97 13.80 7.88
N PRO A 121 -6.53 13.68 9.10
CA PRO A 121 -7.94 13.33 9.24
C PRO A 121 -8.85 14.37 8.60
N THR A 122 -9.77 13.92 7.76
CA THR A 122 -10.81 14.78 7.12
C THR A 122 -12.07 14.87 7.96
N VAL A 123 -12.39 13.81 8.72
CA VAL A 123 -13.53 13.76 9.61
C VAL A 123 -13.12 13.19 10.96
N ILE A 124 -13.46 13.89 12.04
CA ILE A 124 -13.29 13.41 13.41
C ILE A 124 -14.63 13.56 14.14
N ARG A 125 -15.18 12.44 14.63
CA ARG A 125 -16.41 12.40 15.43
C ARG A 125 -16.16 11.52 16.66
N LEU A 126 -16.09 12.12 17.83
CA LEU A 126 -15.65 11.43 19.06
C LEU A 126 -16.82 10.74 19.81
N ASP A 127 -18.07 11.17 19.56
CA ASP A 127 -19.24 10.68 20.31
C ASP A 127 -20.22 9.96 19.37
N ARG A 128 -19.82 8.84 18.82
CA ARG A 128 -20.69 8.06 17.95
C ARG A 128 -21.17 6.78 18.63
N PRO A 129 -22.50 6.61 18.83
CA PRO A 129 -23.00 5.32 19.31
C PRO A 129 -22.84 4.26 18.21
N VAL A 130 -22.32 3.11 18.57
CA VAL A 130 -22.14 1.95 17.69
C VAL A 130 -22.92 0.79 18.31
N GLU A 131 -23.91 0.29 17.59
CA GLU A 131 -24.67 -0.91 17.98
C GLU A 131 -23.92 -2.17 17.55
N ALA A 132 -23.48 -2.97 18.51
CA ALA A 132 -22.84 -4.23 18.23
C ALA A 132 -23.15 -5.26 19.34
N LEU A 133 -23.40 -6.51 18.96
CA LEU A 133 -23.67 -7.61 19.88
C LEU A 133 -24.82 -7.34 20.88
N GLY A 134 -25.87 -6.62 20.46
CA GLY A 134 -27.00 -6.24 21.29
C GLY A 134 -26.69 -5.20 22.37
N ARG A 135 -25.60 -4.44 22.24
CA ARG A 135 -25.16 -3.38 23.14
C ARG A 135 -24.80 -2.12 22.36
N THR A 136 -25.02 -0.97 22.99
CA THR A 136 -24.55 0.33 22.49
C THR A 136 -23.17 0.62 23.08
N TRP A 137 -22.21 0.90 22.22
CA TRP A 137 -20.85 1.32 22.57
C TRP A 137 -20.69 2.79 22.20
N GLN A 138 -19.97 3.54 23.01
CA GLN A 138 -19.51 4.88 22.63
C GLN A 138 -18.17 4.75 21.93
N GLY A 139 -18.10 5.22 20.68
CA GLY A 139 -16.91 5.11 19.85
C GLY A 139 -16.50 6.44 19.21
N GLY A 140 -15.24 6.57 18.89
CA GLY A 140 -14.73 7.62 18.02
C GLY A 140 -14.67 7.12 16.58
N TYR A 141 -15.02 7.99 15.63
CA TYR A 141 -14.84 7.77 14.21
C TYR A 141 -13.82 8.78 13.67
N VAL A 142 -12.84 8.27 12.95
CA VAL A 142 -11.82 9.09 12.29
C VAL A 142 -11.69 8.60 10.85
N GLU A 143 -11.84 9.52 9.91
CA GLU A 143 -11.61 9.28 8.48
C GLU A 143 -10.31 9.94 8.06
N LEU A 144 -9.46 9.20 7.38
CA LEU A 144 -8.12 9.63 6.95
C LEU A 144 -8.13 9.87 5.44
N GLY A 145 -8.56 11.07 5.05
CA GLY A 145 -8.52 11.52 3.64
C GLY A 145 -9.41 10.74 2.67
N ASP A 146 -9.63 11.32 1.54
CA ASP A 146 -10.11 10.66 0.32
C ASP A 146 -8.91 10.29 -0.55
#